data_abd3557cdcb13c648d99a624d4680589
#
_entry.id   abd3557cdcb13c648d99a624d4680589
#
_cell.length_a   1.000
_cell.length_b   1.000
_cell.length_c   1.000
_cell.angle_alpha   90.00
_cell.angle_beta   90.00
_cell.angle_gamma   90.00
#
_symmetry.space_group_name_H-M   'P 1'
#
loop_
_entity.id
_entity.type
_entity.pdbx_description
1 polymer ?
#
loop_
_entity_poly.entity_id
_entity_poly.type
_entity_poly.pdbx_seq_one_letter_code
_entity_poly.pdbx_strand_id
1 'polypeptide(L)'
;MKAEIGMKVRAYKGDCIGLLIQSTEWQGEITKVNKKSIRVRLTESTSKFGSKTTSHWDNLNTEKTFRFVKTLSNGKDWYRSESNLYGGIEI
;
A
#
# COMPACT_ATOMS: atom_id res chain seq x y z
N MET A 1 1.36 7.04 -17.36
CA MET A 1 1.28 6.47 -16.00
C MET A 1 2.10 5.20 -15.93
N LYS A 2 2.79 4.98 -14.83
CA LYS A 2 3.61 3.78 -14.62
C LYS A 2 2.78 2.58 -14.17
N ALA A 3 1.58 2.82 -13.64
CA ALA A 3 0.71 1.77 -13.13
C ALA A 3 0.11 0.96 -14.28
N GLU A 4 0.17 -0.36 -14.17
CA GLU A 4 -0.37 -1.29 -15.17
C GLU A 4 -1.15 -2.40 -14.47
N ILE A 5 -2.21 -2.89 -15.11
CA ILE A 5 -2.98 -4.04 -14.63
C ILE A 5 -2.06 -5.26 -14.55
N GLY A 6 -2.12 -5.98 -13.43
CA GLY A 6 -1.26 -7.15 -13.18
C GLY A 6 0.03 -6.82 -12.46
N MET A 7 0.36 -5.54 -12.32
CA MET A 7 1.57 -5.12 -11.61
C MET A 7 1.47 -5.44 -10.11
N LYS A 8 2.52 -6.05 -9.55
CA LYS A 8 2.61 -6.29 -8.12
C LYS A 8 3.04 -5.02 -7.40
N VAL A 9 2.30 -4.66 -6.36
CA VAL A 9 2.55 -3.45 -5.59
C VAL A 9 2.50 -3.74 -4.09
N ARG A 10 3.05 -2.80 -3.32
CA ARG A 10 3.09 -2.89 -1.87
C ARG A 10 2.56 -1.60 -1.27
N ALA A 11 1.53 -1.71 -0.43
CA ALA A 11 1.03 -0.60 0.36
C ALA A 11 1.68 -0.62 1.75
N TYR A 12 1.96 0.56 2.28
CA TYR A 12 2.64 0.70 3.56
C TYR A 12 1.99 1.78 4.39
N LYS A 13 1.77 1.48 5.66
CA LYS A 13 1.34 2.46 6.66
C LYS A 13 2.20 2.32 7.90
N GLY A 14 2.78 3.42 8.37
CA GLY A 14 3.60 3.43 9.57
C GLY A 14 3.17 4.51 10.54
N ASP A 15 3.18 4.18 11.83
CA ASP A 15 2.92 5.10 12.92
C ASP A 15 4.05 4.96 13.96
N CYS A 16 4.41 6.08 14.59
CA CYS A 16 5.37 6.07 15.69
C CYS A 16 4.65 6.03 17.03
N ILE A 17 5.05 5.09 17.89
CA ILE A 17 4.61 5.01 19.27
C ILE A 17 5.85 5.14 20.15
N GLY A 18 6.09 6.35 20.68
CA GLY A 18 7.33 6.65 21.38
C GLY A 18 8.54 6.53 20.42
N LEU A 19 9.50 5.69 20.76
CA LEU A 19 10.69 5.42 19.94
C LEU A 19 10.51 4.23 19.00
N LEU A 20 9.36 3.57 19.05
CA LEU A 20 9.09 2.39 18.22
C LEU A 20 8.14 2.74 17.09
N ILE A 21 8.32 2.06 15.95
CA ILE A 21 7.47 2.21 14.79
C ILE A 21 6.56 1.00 14.71
N GLN A 22 5.25 1.26 14.69
CA GLN A 22 4.25 0.26 14.34
C GLN A 22 3.96 0.41 12.86
N SER A 23 4.11 -0.65 12.09
CA SER A 23 3.92 -0.60 10.65
C SER A 23 3.12 -1.80 10.17
N THR A 24 2.39 -1.59 9.07
CA THR A 24 1.71 -2.66 8.36
C THR A 24 2.01 -2.52 6.88
N GLU A 25 2.39 -3.62 6.26
CA GLU A 25 2.58 -3.72 4.82
C GLU A 25 1.53 -4.64 4.22
N TRP A 26 0.99 -4.25 3.09
CA TRP A 26 0.10 -5.08 2.29
C TRP A 26 0.75 -5.33 0.95
N GLN A 27 0.67 -6.56 0.48
CA GLN A 27 1.07 -6.91 -0.88
C GLN A 27 -0.17 -7.16 -1.70
N GLY A 28 -0.12 -6.74 -2.95
CA GLY A 28 -1.28 -6.88 -3.81
C GLY A 28 -0.94 -6.73 -5.28
N GLU A 29 -1.98 -6.72 -6.08
CA GLU A 29 -1.88 -6.65 -7.54
C GLU A 29 -2.88 -5.61 -8.05
N ILE A 30 -2.44 -4.78 -8.99
CA ILE A 30 -3.32 -3.79 -9.64
C ILE A 30 -4.33 -4.52 -10.50
N THR A 31 -5.62 -4.28 -10.23
CA THR A 31 -6.72 -4.89 -10.97
C THR A 31 -7.38 -3.92 -11.93
N LYS A 32 -7.22 -2.60 -11.72
CA LYS A 32 -7.78 -1.58 -12.58
C LYS A 32 -6.93 -0.31 -12.51
N VAL A 33 -6.76 0.34 -13.66
CA VAL A 33 -6.07 1.63 -13.75
C VAL A 33 -7.06 2.65 -14.29
N ASN A 34 -7.27 3.72 -13.54
CA ASN A 34 -8.07 4.87 -13.93
C ASN A 34 -7.15 6.08 -14.12
N LYS A 35 -7.70 7.18 -14.60
CA LYS A 35 -6.92 8.39 -14.91
C LYS A 35 -6.15 8.93 -13.69
N LYS A 36 -6.75 8.90 -12.51
CA LYS A 36 -6.16 9.46 -11.28
C LYS A 36 -6.24 8.48 -10.09
N SER A 37 -6.46 7.22 -10.36
CA SER A 37 -6.55 6.21 -9.31
C SER A 37 -6.21 4.83 -9.83
N ILE A 38 -5.88 3.94 -8.92
CA ILE A 38 -5.68 2.53 -9.21
C ILE A 38 -6.51 1.71 -8.24
N ARG A 39 -6.95 0.55 -8.67
CA ARG A 39 -7.61 -0.40 -7.82
C ARG A 39 -6.69 -1.59 -7.59
N VAL A 40 -6.51 -1.96 -6.34
CA VAL A 40 -5.54 -2.99 -5.94
C VAL A 40 -6.25 -4.05 -5.13
N ARG A 41 -6.05 -5.31 -5.51
CA ARG A 41 -6.48 -6.45 -4.70
C ARG A 41 -5.34 -6.81 -3.76
N LEU A 42 -5.56 -6.60 -2.47
CA LEU A 42 -4.58 -6.91 -1.44
C LEU A 42 -4.70 -8.39 -1.08
N THR A 43 -3.58 -9.10 -1.09
CA THR A 43 -3.53 -10.55 -0.86
C THR A 43 -2.81 -10.94 0.41
N GLU A 44 -1.90 -10.11 0.89
CA GLU A 44 -1.13 -10.36 2.11
C GLU A 44 -1.04 -9.11 2.96
N SER A 45 -0.94 -9.29 4.26
CA SER A 45 -0.60 -8.22 5.19
C SER A 45 0.39 -8.72 6.23
N THR A 46 1.32 -7.86 6.61
CA THR A 46 2.29 -8.14 7.69
C THR A 46 2.36 -6.93 8.58
N SER A 47 2.09 -7.12 9.86
CA SER A 47 2.17 -6.06 10.87
C SER A 47 3.41 -6.26 11.73
N LYS A 48 4.11 -5.16 12.02
CA LYS A 48 5.32 -5.16 12.83
C LYS A 48 5.26 -4.08 13.90
N PHE A 49 5.90 -4.36 15.02
CA PHE A 49 6.13 -3.38 16.07
C PHE A 49 7.65 -3.35 16.34
N GLY A 50 8.29 -2.26 15.96
CA GLY A 50 9.74 -2.21 15.90
C GLY A 50 10.26 -3.20 14.85
N SER A 51 11.16 -4.08 15.24
CA SER A 51 11.69 -5.14 14.38
C SER A 51 10.92 -6.46 14.48
N LYS A 52 9.92 -6.52 15.39
CA LYS A 52 9.20 -7.77 15.66
C LYS A 52 7.92 -7.85 14.82
N THR A 53 7.74 -8.96 14.10
CA THR A 53 6.50 -9.25 13.39
C THR A 53 5.43 -9.64 14.41
N THR A 54 4.32 -8.90 14.43
CA THR A 54 3.21 -9.14 15.36
C THR A 54 2.08 -9.95 14.74
N SER A 55 1.90 -9.85 13.42
CA SER A 55 0.92 -10.67 12.70
C SER A 55 1.27 -10.76 11.23
N HIS A 56 0.83 -11.84 10.61
CA HIS A 56 0.94 -12.06 9.17
C HIS A 56 -0.33 -12.74 8.68
N TRP A 57 -0.88 -12.25 7.59
CA TRP A 57 -2.08 -12.77 6.98
C TRP A 57 -1.86 -12.93 5.48
N ASP A 58 -1.95 -14.16 4.97
CA ASP A 58 -1.65 -14.48 3.57
C ASP A 58 -2.87 -14.88 2.73
N ASN A 59 -4.06 -14.87 3.31
CA ASN A 59 -5.31 -15.18 2.62
C ASN A 59 -6.23 -13.97 2.46
N LEU A 60 -5.64 -12.78 2.47
CA LEU A 60 -6.40 -11.56 2.30
C LEU A 60 -6.91 -11.48 0.86
N ASN A 61 -8.18 -11.12 0.69
CA ASN A 61 -8.77 -10.91 -0.62
C ASN A 61 -9.65 -9.67 -0.55
N THR A 62 -8.99 -8.52 -0.47
CA THR A 62 -9.64 -7.22 -0.29
C THR A 62 -9.21 -6.30 -1.41
N GLU A 63 -10.19 -5.73 -2.12
CA GLU A 63 -9.92 -4.78 -3.19
C GLU A 63 -10.16 -3.36 -2.71
N LYS A 64 -9.18 -2.48 -2.90
CA LYS A 64 -9.24 -1.08 -2.43
C LYS A 64 -8.75 -0.13 -3.52
N THR A 65 -9.28 1.07 -3.49
CA THR A 65 -8.92 2.15 -4.40
C THR A 65 -7.86 3.04 -3.76
N PHE A 66 -6.80 3.32 -4.53
CA PHE A 66 -5.73 4.24 -4.14
C PHE A 66 -5.73 5.39 -5.14
N ARG A 67 -5.76 6.62 -4.63
CA ARG A 67 -5.78 7.82 -5.48
C ARG A 67 -4.40 8.39 -5.67
N PHE A 68 -4.11 8.84 -6.89
CA PHE A 68 -2.88 9.54 -7.21
C PHE A 68 -2.80 10.85 -6.41
N VAL A 69 -1.66 11.09 -5.77
CA VAL A 69 -1.41 12.30 -5.00
C VAL A 69 -0.42 13.19 -5.73
N LYS A 70 0.78 12.68 -6.01
CA LYS A 70 1.83 13.45 -6.67
C LYS A 70 2.95 12.54 -7.15
N THR A 71 3.81 13.08 -8.01
CA THR A 71 5.07 12.45 -8.37
C THR A 71 6.14 12.90 -7.37
N LEU A 72 6.83 11.95 -6.77
CA LEU A 72 7.87 12.22 -5.78
C LEU A 72 9.17 12.69 -6.43
N SER A 73 10.08 13.24 -5.63
CA SER A 73 11.38 13.73 -6.11
C SER A 73 12.24 12.62 -6.72
N ASN A 74 12.02 11.36 -6.35
CA ASN A 74 12.71 10.20 -6.92
C ASN A 74 12.10 9.71 -8.24
N GLY A 75 11.08 10.40 -8.77
CA GLY A 75 10.41 10.03 -10.01
C GLY A 75 9.29 9.01 -9.86
N LYS A 76 9.06 8.51 -8.65
CA LYS A 76 7.97 7.56 -8.40
C LYS A 76 6.65 8.29 -8.18
N ASP A 77 5.55 7.67 -8.60
CA ASP A 77 4.21 8.20 -8.35
C ASP A 77 3.71 7.71 -6.99
N TRP A 78 3.16 8.62 -6.22
CA TRP A 78 2.61 8.36 -4.89
C TRP A 78 1.10 8.26 -4.97
N TYR A 79 0.55 7.14 -4.52
CA TYR A 79 -0.88 6.88 -4.40
C TYR A 79 -1.24 6.67 -2.93
N ARG A 80 -2.40 7.12 -2.53
CA ARG A 80 -2.89 7.01 -1.17
C ARG A 80 -4.25 6.34 -1.15
N SER A 81 -4.51 5.46 -0.18
CA SER A 81 -5.81 4.80 -0.07
C SER A 81 -6.91 5.83 0.25
N GLU A 82 -8.08 5.66 -0.36
CA GLU A 82 -9.22 6.56 -0.13
C GLU A 82 -9.64 6.61 1.33
N SER A 83 -9.66 5.45 1.99
CA SER A 83 -10.05 5.34 3.40
C SER A 83 -8.94 5.74 4.35
N ASN A 84 -7.72 5.97 3.85
CA ASN A 84 -6.52 6.24 4.65
C ASN A 84 -6.16 5.11 5.64
N LEU A 85 -6.75 3.93 5.46
CA LEU A 85 -6.51 2.77 6.33
C LEU A 85 -5.35 1.90 5.85
N TYR A 86 -5.01 1.98 4.57
CA TYR A 86 -4.00 1.12 3.94
C TYR A 86 -2.74 1.88 3.56
N GLY A 87 -2.61 3.12 4.04
CA GLY A 87 -1.43 3.93 3.75
C GLY A 87 -1.29 4.27 2.28
N GLY A 88 -0.13 4.05 1.71
CA GLY A 88 0.17 4.47 0.35
C GLY A 88 1.03 3.49 -0.43
N ILE A 89 1.08 3.71 -1.74
CA ILE A 89 1.84 2.93 -2.71
C ILE A 89 2.72 3.88 -3.51
N GLU A 90 3.99 3.50 -3.69
CA GLU A 90 4.91 4.19 -4.59
C GLU A 90 5.18 3.28 -5.79
N ILE A 91 5.04 3.84 -6.98
CA ILE A 91 5.30 3.10 -8.23
C ILE A 91 6.31 3.83 -9.08
#